data_7e6a045d6b717549790808cebe312348
#
_entry.id   7e6a045d6b717549790808cebe312348
#
_cell.length_a   1.000
_cell.length_b   1.000
_cell.length_c   1.000
_cell.angle_alpha   90.00
_cell.angle_beta   90.00
_cell.angle_gamma   90.00
#
_symmetry.space_group_name_H-M   'P 1'
#
loop_
_entity.id
_entity.type
_entity.pdbx_description
1 polymer ?
#
loop_
_entity_poly.entity_id
_entity_poly.type
_entity_poly.pdbx_seq_one_letter_code
_entity_poly.pdbx_strand_id
1 'polypeptide(L)'
;SEIKGLIDKVPGSRKIDNLAVSFMAKTGINALRNTFFTGIKKLLAGETLVYDVANKKIKRLYRQHIKPTGTHTFDPQEFRNVSRKAVEMCSIGRRKIGVFLSGGLDSSLVAYELKNVKGEANTFTNKMSPNVITDEDHNDDAIHAEMFARDYQLNHHEITITPEITMDCWDKTMHFMEQPVYNWNMPMYYETNKRLAEAGVVVTMAGDMGDELLGGYPKYWKLTKPEEKINSWQDLVWKWMHRIKRPVEMTRKISKQELHKILCEQLPQEVWNP
;
A
#
# COMPACT_ATOMS: atom_id res chain seq x y z
N SER A 1 2.88 6.02 13.83
CA SER A 1 1.90 6.55 14.81
C SER A 1 0.57 5.87 14.61
N GLU A 2 0.00 5.37 15.66
CA GLU A 2 -1.24 4.60 15.65
C GLU A 2 -2.39 5.43 16.24
N ILE A 3 -3.59 5.27 15.67
CA ILE A 3 -4.79 6.00 16.10
C ILE A 3 -5.21 5.57 17.50
N LYS A 4 -5.05 4.27 17.83
CA LYS A 4 -5.42 3.73 19.16
C LYS A 4 -4.73 4.46 20.32
N GLY A 5 -3.56 5.02 20.11
CA GLY A 5 -2.91 5.89 21.09
C GLY A 5 -3.59 7.24 21.33
N LEU A 6 -4.51 7.65 20.45
CA LEU A 6 -5.22 8.92 20.49
C LEU A 6 -6.70 8.78 20.87
N ILE A 7 -7.31 7.60 20.68
CA ILE A 7 -8.75 7.39 20.81
C ILE A 7 -9.31 7.91 22.14
N ASP A 8 -8.61 7.67 23.25
CA ASP A 8 -9.08 8.09 24.57
C ASP A 8 -8.73 9.55 24.92
N LYS A 9 -7.95 10.20 24.08
CA LYS A 9 -7.48 11.58 24.29
C LYS A 9 -8.24 12.61 23.46
N VAL A 10 -8.97 12.17 22.45
CA VAL A 10 -9.74 13.03 21.55
C VAL A 10 -11.23 12.88 21.86
N PRO A 11 -11.92 13.92 22.33
CA PRO A 11 -13.36 13.85 22.63
C PRO A 11 -14.18 13.37 21.42
N GLY A 12 -15.03 12.37 21.64
CA GLY A 12 -15.91 11.82 20.59
C GLY A 12 -15.23 10.89 19.58
N SER A 13 -13.94 10.61 19.72
CA SER A 13 -13.19 9.75 18.79
C SER A 13 -13.66 8.29 18.74
N ARG A 14 -14.36 7.81 19.77
CA ARG A 14 -15.00 6.48 19.75
C ARG A 14 -16.21 6.39 18.82
N LYS A 15 -16.66 7.53 18.26
CA LYS A 15 -17.72 7.55 17.25
C LYS A 15 -17.10 7.34 15.85
N ILE A 16 -17.82 6.57 15.05
CA ILE A 16 -17.42 6.30 13.66
C ILE A 16 -17.69 7.55 12.81
N ASP A 17 -16.73 7.89 11.96
CA ASP A 17 -16.89 8.91 10.92
C ASP A 17 -17.61 8.29 9.71
N ASN A 18 -18.90 8.58 9.59
CA ASN A 18 -19.74 8.02 8.53
C ASN A 18 -19.30 8.44 7.11
N LEU A 19 -18.66 9.61 6.98
CA LEU A 19 -18.14 10.05 5.68
C LEU A 19 -16.98 9.16 5.24
N ALA A 20 -16.02 8.89 6.14
CA ALA A 20 -14.90 8.01 5.84
C ALA A 20 -15.34 6.59 5.50
N VAL A 21 -16.34 6.05 6.25
CA VAL A 21 -16.92 4.73 5.96
C VAL A 21 -17.61 4.70 4.61
N SER A 22 -18.47 5.69 4.33
CA SER A 22 -19.21 5.76 3.06
C SER A 22 -18.24 5.93 1.87
N PHE A 23 -17.19 6.72 2.04
CA PHE A 23 -16.18 6.92 1.00
C PHE A 23 -15.43 5.60 0.71
N MET A 24 -14.94 4.93 1.76
CA MET A 24 -14.25 3.65 1.60
C MET A 24 -15.15 2.56 1.01
N ALA A 25 -16.40 2.44 1.46
CA ALA A 25 -17.34 1.47 0.90
C ALA A 25 -17.59 1.70 -0.59
N LYS A 26 -17.53 2.96 -1.06
CA LYS A 26 -17.73 3.33 -2.46
C LYS A 26 -16.47 3.13 -3.30
N THR A 27 -15.30 3.43 -2.77
CA THR A 27 -14.04 3.52 -3.53
C THR A 27 -13.05 2.38 -3.24
N GLY A 28 -13.26 1.64 -2.15
CA GLY A 28 -12.33 0.61 -1.67
C GLY A 28 -11.14 1.15 -0.87
N ILE A 29 -10.97 2.47 -0.79
CA ILE A 29 -9.90 3.14 -0.05
C ILE A 29 -10.46 4.35 0.71
N ASN A 30 -9.77 4.76 1.78
CA ASN A 30 -10.06 6.04 2.42
C ASN A 30 -9.01 7.09 2.01
N ALA A 31 -9.27 7.81 0.93
CA ALA A 31 -8.40 8.90 0.45
C ALA A 31 -8.64 10.24 1.17
N LEU A 32 -9.63 10.32 2.05
CA LEU A 32 -9.96 11.54 2.76
C LEU A 32 -8.95 11.84 3.88
N ARG A 33 -8.92 13.09 4.33
CA ARG A 33 -8.22 13.51 5.55
C ARG A 33 -8.84 12.89 6.81
N ASN A 34 -10.13 12.61 6.79
CA ASN A 34 -10.83 11.96 7.88
C ASN A 34 -10.33 10.52 8.05
N THR A 35 -10.09 10.13 9.29
CA THR A 35 -9.95 8.71 9.65
C THR A 35 -11.34 8.10 9.87
N PHE A 36 -11.43 6.83 10.20
CA PHE A 36 -12.70 6.19 10.60
C PHE A 36 -13.17 6.63 11.98
N PHE A 37 -12.36 7.37 12.71
CA PHE A 37 -12.61 7.83 14.07
C PHE A 37 -12.88 9.33 14.07
N THR A 38 -14.05 9.74 14.55
CA THR A 38 -14.47 11.15 14.55
C THR A 38 -13.43 12.03 15.27
N GLY A 39 -13.09 13.17 14.67
CA GLY A 39 -12.16 14.14 15.25
C GLY A 39 -10.67 13.82 15.03
N ILE A 40 -10.33 12.61 14.62
CA ILE A 40 -8.94 12.23 14.30
C ILE A 40 -8.73 12.33 12.80
N LYS A 41 -7.73 13.10 12.40
CA LYS A 41 -7.39 13.35 11.00
C LYS A 41 -5.99 12.86 10.68
N LYS A 42 -5.77 12.46 9.42
CA LYS A 42 -4.45 12.08 8.89
C LYS A 42 -3.89 13.17 8.00
N LEU A 43 -2.59 13.23 7.87
CA LEU A 43 -1.95 13.98 6.81
C LEU A 43 -2.24 13.31 5.47
N LEU A 44 -2.45 14.11 4.44
CA LEU A 44 -2.58 13.63 3.07
C LEU A 44 -1.20 13.39 2.44
N ALA A 45 -1.17 12.66 1.33
CA ALA A 45 0.07 12.40 0.61
C ALA A 45 0.81 13.72 0.27
N GLY A 46 2.10 13.75 0.52
CA GLY A 46 2.95 14.91 0.31
C GLY A 46 2.83 16.04 1.35
N GLU A 47 1.95 15.93 2.34
CA GLU A 47 1.82 16.94 3.39
C GLU A 47 2.89 16.78 4.47
N THR A 48 3.41 17.91 4.90
CA THR A 48 4.31 18.03 6.05
C THR A 48 3.73 19.00 7.07
N LEU A 49 3.65 18.55 8.32
CA LEU A 49 3.22 19.36 9.45
C LEU A 49 4.41 19.64 10.36
N VAL A 50 4.63 20.92 10.65
CA VAL A 50 5.64 21.35 11.62
C VAL A 50 4.93 21.81 12.89
N TYR A 51 5.22 21.13 13.99
CA TYR A 51 4.67 21.43 15.30
C TYR A 51 5.74 22.06 16.19
N ASP A 52 5.44 23.24 16.73
CA ASP A 52 6.28 23.94 17.69
C ASP A 52 5.95 23.41 19.09
N VAL A 53 6.84 22.60 19.65
CA VAL A 53 6.66 21.96 20.95
C VAL A 53 6.68 22.98 22.09
N ALA A 54 7.53 24.01 22.00
CA ALA A 54 7.65 25.02 23.04
C ALA A 54 6.38 25.88 23.17
N ASN A 55 5.82 26.28 22.01
CA ASN A 55 4.59 27.08 21.96
C ASN A 55 3.32 26.26 21.84
N LYS A 56 3.41 24.93 21.80
CA LYS A 56 2.29 23.99 21.68
C LYS A 56 1.33 24.30 20.54
N LYS A 57 1.86 24.67 19.37
CA LYS A 57 1.05 25.04 18.21
C LYS A 57 1.61 24.53 16.89
N ILE A 58 0.71 24.36 15.93
CA ILE A 58 1.10 24.10 14.55
C ILE A 58 1.74 25.37 13.99
N LYS A 59 3.02 25.27 13.61
CA LYS A 59 3.81 26.37 13.05
C LYS A 59 3.63 26.44 11.54
N ARG A 60 3.54 25.31 10.88
CA ARG A 60 3.44 25.24 9.42
C ARG A 60 2.75 23.93 9.02
N LEU A 61 1.86 24.04 8.03
CA LEU A 61 1.35 22.92 7.24
C LEU A 61 1.58 23.28 5.77
N TYR A 62 2.29 22.44 5.04
CA TYR A 62 2.52 22.63 3.62
C TYR A 62 2.51 21.30 2.89
N ARG A 63 2.31 21.36 1.59
CA ARG A 63 2.31 20.19 0.72
C ARG A 63 3.41 20.33 -0.32
N GLN A 64 4.18 19.24 -0.47
CA GLN A 64 5.17 19.14 -1.51
C GLN A 64 4.62 18.24 -2.63
N HIS A 65 4.67 18.74 -3.85
CA HIS A 65 4.33 17.96 -5.04
C HIS A 65 5.62 17.60 -5.77
N ILE A 66 5.76 16.33 -6.08
CA ILE A 66 6.80 15.87 -7.01
C ILE A 66 6.25 16.13 -8.40
N LYS A 67 6.85 17.10 -9.12
CA LYS A 67 6.51 17.33 -10.53
C LYS A 67 7.49 16.52 -11.38
N PRO A 68 6.99 15.81 -12.41
CA PRO A 68 7.88 15.21 -13.40
C PRO A 68 8.72 16.33 -14.03
N THR A 69 10.04 16.20 -14.01
CA THR A 69 10.95 17.28 -14.40
C THR A 69 11.43 17.17 -15.85
N GLY A 70 10.79 16.40 -16.69
CA GLY A 70 11.10 16.44 -18.10
C GLY A 70 11.42 15.11 -18.75
N THR A 71 11.97 15.19 -19.94
CA THR A 71 12.29 14.07 -20.83
C THR A 71 13.70 13.58 -20.54
N HIS A 72 13.88 12.76 -19.51
CA HIS A 72 15.11 12.01 -19.36
C HIS A 72 15.00 10.69 -20.11
N THR A 73 16.03 10.36 -20.89
CA THR A 73 16.15 9.03 -21.47
C THR A 73 16.45 8.05 -20.33
N PHE A 74 15.74 6.92 -20.30
CA PHE A 74 16.00 5.88 -19.32
C PHE A 74 17.41 5.33 -19.49
N ASP A 75 18.21 5.40 -18.42
CA ASP A 75 19.55 4.79 -18.35
C ASP A 75 19.48 3.56 -17.41
N PRO A 76 19.64 2.34 -17.93
CA PRO A 76 19.63 1.13 -17.12
C PRO A 76 20.73 1.10 -16.05
N GLN A 77 21.86 1.72 -16.30
CA GLN A 77 22.97 1.74 -15.33
C GLN A 77 22.68 2.71 -14.18
N GLU A 78 22.16 3.87 -14.48
CA GLU A 78 21.71 4.83 -13.48
C GLU A 78 20.61 4.22 -12.62
N PHE A 79 19.62 3.56 -13.23
CA PHE A 79 18.56 2.86 -12.52
C PHE A 79 19.09 1.81 -11.53
N ARG A 80 20.04 0.97 -11.95
CA ARG A 80 20.70 -0.01 -11.07
C ARG A 80 21.42 0.66 -9.91
N ASN A 81 22.15 1.73 -10.18
CA ASN A 81 22.90 2.44 -9.15
C ASN A 81 21.96 3.08 -8.11
N VAL A 82 20.87 3.71 -8.55
CA VAL A 82 19.87 4.32 -7.68
C VAL A 82 19.15 3.26 -6.85
N SER A 83 18.74 2.14 -7.46
CA SER A 83 18.08 1.02 -6.78
C SER A 83 18.97 0.42 -5.70
N ARG A 84 20.25 0.14 -6.03
CA ARG A 84 21.22 -0.35 -5.06
C ARG A 84 21.41 0.62 -3.89
N LYS A 85 21.61 1.89 -4.18
CA LYS A 85 21.76 2.92 -3.16
C LYS A 85 20.53 3.05 -2.26
N ALA A 86 19.33 2.91 -2.82
CA ALA A 86 18.10 2.90 -2.04
C ALA A 86 18.06 1.72 -1.05
N VAL A 87 18.41 0.50 -1.53
CA VAL A 87 18.49 -0.68 -0.65
C VAL A 87 19.58 -0.53 0.39
N GLU A 88 20.76 0.00 0.05
CA GLU A 88 21.82 0.32 1.01
C GLU A 88 21.31 1.24 2.12
N MET A 89 20.65 2.33 1.76
CA MET A 89 20.10 3.30 2.72
C MET A 89 19.00 2.69 3.61
N CYS A 90 18.15 1.85 3.06
CA CYS A 90 17.08 1.19 3.81
C CYS A 90 17.58 0.01 4.67
N SER A 91 18.77 -0.52 4.40
CA SER A 91 19.37 -1.65 5.11
C SER A 91 20.43 -1.29 6.14
N ILE A 92 20.55 -0.02 6.50
CA ILE A 92 21.49 0.44 7.51
C ILE A 92 21.15 -0.18 8.86
N GLY A 93 22.18 -0.73 9.54
CA GLY A 93 22.03 -1.28 10.87
C GLY A 93 22.37 -2.77 10.96
N ARG A 94 22.15 -3.33 12.17
CA ARG A 94 22.51 -4.71 12.54
C ARG A 94 21.29 -5.62 12.70
N ARG A 95 20.08 -5.10 12.50
CA ARG A 95 18.85 -5.87 12.65
C ARG A 95 18.68 -6.81 11.48
N LYS A 96 18.11 -7.99 11.73
CA LYS A 96 17.77 -8.96 10.69
C LYS A 96 16.69 -8.38 9.79
N ILE A 97 16.94 -8.40 8.48
CA ILE A 97 16.05 -7.90 7.45
C ILE A 97 15.43 -9.09 6.71
N GLY A 98 14.14 -9.03 6.46
CA GLY A 98 13.42 -9.95 5.58
C GLY A 98 12.86 -9.22 4.37
N VAL A 99 12.73 -9.91 3.27
CA VAL A 99 12.11 -9.38 2.04
C VAL A 99 10.84 -10.16 1.72
N PHE A 100 9.74 -9.46 1.51
CA PHE A 100 8.55 -10.05 0.88
C PHE A 100 8.86 -10.30 -0.59
N LEU A 101 9.01 -11.56 -0.96
CA LEU A 101 9.32 -11.99 -2.32
C LEU A 101 8.07 -12.56 -2.97
N SER A 102 7.49 -11.84 -3.93
CA SER A 102 6.33 -12.28 -4.70
C SER A 102 6.69 -13.02 -6.00
N GLY A 103 7.98 -13.12 -6.33
CA GLY A 103 8.41 -13.61 -7.63
C GLY A 103 8.28 -12.60 -8.77
N GLY A 104 7.61 -11.46 -8.54
CA GLY A 104 7.57 -10.32 -9.45
C GLY A 104 8.88 -9.56 -9.51
N LEU A 105 9.04 -8.73 -10.55
CA LEU A 105 10.30 -8.03 -10.85
C LEU A 105 10.76 -7.12 -9.69
N ASP A 106 9.85 -6.35 -9.11
CA ASP A 106 10.18 -5.34 -8.10
C ASP A 106 10.70 -5.97 -6.81
N SER A 107 9.99 -6.97 -6.28
CA SER A 107 10.42 -7.69 -5.08
C SER A 107 11.71 -8.47 -5.30
N SER A 108 11.89 -9.03 -6.49
CA SER A 108 13.12 -9.74 -6.90
C SER A 108 14.31 -8.80 -6.96
N LEU A 109 14.12 -7.58 -7.50
CA LEU A 109 15.16 -6.55 -7.51
C LEU A 109 15.61 -6.17 -6.09
N VAL A 110 14.65 -5.97 -5.18
CA VAL A 110 14.95 -5.66 -3.77
C VAL A 110 15.73 -6.79 -3.11
N ALA A 111 15.31 -8.04 -3.30
CA ALA A 111 15.98 -9.21 -2.73
C ALA A 111 17.40 -9.39 -3.29
N TYR A 112 17.57 -9.20 -4.61
CA TYR A 112 18.85 -9.26 -5.27
C TYR A 112 19.83 -8.20 -4.76
N GLU A 113 19.38 -6.94 -4.70
CA GLU A 113 20.24 -5.86 -4.23
C GLU A 113 20.55 -6.00 -2.72
N LEU A 114 19.61 -6.47 -1.90
CA LEU A 114 19.88 -6.73 -0.49
C LEU A 114 20.95 -7.79 -0.32
N LYS A 115 20.92 -8.88 -1.10
CA LYS A 115 21.98 -9.88 -1.10
C LYS A 115 23.33 -9.29 -1.48
N ASN A 116 23.38 -8.46 -2.51
CA ASN A 116 24.61 -7.82 -2.94
C ASN A 116 25.20 -6.88 -1.87
N VAL A 117 24.33 -6.19 -1.12
CA VAL A 117 24.73 -5.22 -0.08
C VAL A 117 25.11 -5.91 1.23
N LYS A 118 24.41 -6.98 1.63
CA LYS A 118 24.56 -7.65 2.94
C LYS A 118 25.27 -8.99 2.87
N GLY A 119 25.49 -9.55 1.68
CA GLY A 119 26.01 -10.89 1.46
C GLY A 119 24.96 -12.01 1.55
N GLU A 120 23.83 -11.72 2.20
CA GLU A 120 22.69 -12.64 2.32
C GLU A 120 21.37 -11.89 2.24
N ALA A 121 20.28 -12.59 1.89
CA ALA A 121 18.93 -12.08 2.00
C ALA A 121 18.00 -13.19 2.48
N ASN A 122 17.19 -12.88 3.51
CA ASN A 122 16.11 -13.75 3.96
C ASN A 122 14.83 -13.32 3.26
N THR A 123 14.22 -14.24 2.51
CA THR A 123 13.03 -13.96 1.71
C THR A 123 11.84 -14.79 2.20
N PHE A 124 10.67 -14.20 2.12
CA PHE A 124 9.43 -14.80 2.61
C PHE A 124 8.33 -14.65 1.56
N THR A 125 7.63 -15.73 1.30
CA THR A 125 6.55 -15.79 0.31
C THR A 125 5.33 -16.48 0.89
N ASN A 126 4.15 -15.97 0.62
CA ASN A 126 2.91 -16.64 0.96
C ASN A 126 2.56 -17.66 -0.12
N LYS A 127 2.16 -18.85 0.31
CA LYS A 127 1.67 -19.92 -0.54
C LYS A 127 0.29 -20.35 -0.07
N MET A 128 -0.67 -20.36 -0.96
CA MET A 128 -2.01 -20.85 -0.64
C MET A 128 -2.00 -22.35 -0.43
N SER A 129 -2.77 -22.81 0.55
CA SER A 129 -2.98 -24.23 0.76
C SER A 129 -3.57 -24.89 -0.50
N PRO A 130 -3.14 -26.12 -0.85
CA PRO A 130 -3.66 -26.85 -2.02
C PRO A 130 -5.18 -27.07 -1.99
N ASN A 131 -5.81 -26.96 -0.82
CA ASN A 131 -7.25 -27.12 -0.65
C ASN A 131 -8.06 -25.85 -0.99
N VAL A 132 -7.40 -24.75 -1.33
CA VAL A 132 -8.07 -23.53 -1.78
C VAL A 132 -8.36 -23.66 -3.27
N ILE A 133 -9.62 -23.92 -3.60
CA ILE A 133 -10.08 -23.96 -5.00
C ILE A 133 -10.41 -22.54 -5.42
N THR A 134 -9.67 -22.02 -6.37
CA THR A 134 -9.91 -20.70 -6.99
C THR A 134 -9.80 -20.85 -8.50
N ASP A 135 -10.46 -19.93 -9.23
CA ASP A 135 -10.39 -19.88 -10.70
C ASP A 135 -9.03 -19.33 -11.20
N GLU A 136 -8.18 -18.84 -10.28
CA GLU A 136 -6.86 -18.29 -10.57
C GLU A 136 -5.79 -19.14 -9.87
N ASP A 137 -4.65 -19.34 -10.54
CA ASP A 137 -3.51 -20.01 -9.94
C ASP A 137 -2.74 -19.05 -9.03
N HIS A 138 -3.18 -18.97 -7.77
CA HIS A 138 -2.60 -18.05 -6.78
C HIS A 138 -1.20 -18.48 -6.30
N ASN A 139 -0.70 -19.62 -6.75
CA ASN A 139 0.62 -20.11 -6.36
C ASN A 139 1.70 -19.86 -7.40
N ASP A 140 1.36 -19.32 -8.58
CA ASP A 140 2.35 -18.97 -9.60
C ASP A 140 3.43 -18.02 -9.05
N ASP A 141 3.02 -17.03 -8.29
CA ASP A 141 3.93 -16.10 -7.61
C ASP A 141 4.89 -16.82 -6.67
N ALA A 142 4.41 -17.80 -5.89
CA ALA A 142 5.23 -18.57 -4.98
C ALA A 142 6.22 -19.46 -5.73
N ILE A 143 5.82 -20.06 -6.84
CA ILE A 143 6.70 -20.87 -7.71
C ILE A 143 7.83 -20.00 -8.28
N HIS A 144 7.50 -18.82 -8.81
CA HIS A 144 8.50 -17.89 -9.33
C HIS A 144 9.44 -17.38 -8.24
N ALA A 145 8.92 -17.11 -7.04
CA ALA A 145 9.73 -16.70 -5.90
C ALA A 145 10.71 -17.79 -5.47
N GLU A 146 10.27 -19.05 -5.41
CA GLU A 146 11.13 -20.21 -5.10
C GLU A 146 12.23 -20.38 -6.14
N MET A 147 11.87 -20.31 -7.44
CA MET A 147 12.85 -20.42 -8.53
C MET A 147 13.91 -19.31 -8.43
N PHE A 148 13.47 -18.06 -8.25
CA PHE A 148 14.37 -16.93 -8.11
C PHE A 148 15.27 -17.09 -6.88
N ALA A 149 14.71 -17.47 -5.74
CA ALA A 149 15.46 -17.65 -4.50
C ALA A 149 16.53 -18.76 -4.63
N ARG A 150 16.20 -19.86 -5.31
CA ARG A 150 17.16 -20.93 -5.61
C ARG A 150 18.28 -20.46 -6.52
N ASP A 151 17.94 -19.79 -7.62
CA ASP A 151 18.91 -19.37 -8.64
C ASP A 151 19.89 -18.32 -8.08
N TYR A 152 19.41 -17.47 -7.17
CA TYR A 152 20.25 -16.48 -6.49
C TYR A 152 20.70 -16.90 -5.09
N GLN A 153 20.49 -18.14 -4.68
CA GLN A 153 20.94 -18.71 -3.38
C GLN A 153 20.49 -17.84 -2.20
N LEU A 154 19.22 -17.49 -2.14
CA LEU A 154 18.61 -16.73 -1.05
C LEU A 154 18.12 -17.69 0.05
N ASN A 155 18.07 -17.21 1.30
CA ASN A 155 17.44 -17.93 2.39
C ASN A 155 15.91 -17.77 2.29
N HIS A 156 15.26 -18.69 1.58
CA HIS A 156 13.85 -18.61 1.25
C HIS A 156 12.96 -19.36 2.22
N HIS A 157 11.85 -18.74 2.61
CA HIS A 157 10.84 -19.29 3.51
C HIS A 157 9.46 -19.17 2.89
N GLU A 158 8.80 -20.29 2.65
CA GLU A 158 7.39 -20.34 2.28
C GLU A 158 6.49 -20.37 3.51
N ILE A 159 5.44 -19.57 3.51
CA ILE A 159 4.43 -19.51 4.57
C ILE A 159 3.10 -19.98 3.96
N THR A 160 2.67 -21.16 4.38
CA THR A 160 1.38 -21.69 3.92
C THR A 160 0.24 -20.96 4.59
N ILE A 161 -0.64 -20.37 3.79
CA ILE A 161 -1.86 -19.67 4.19
C ILE A 161 -3.06 -20.57 3.90
N THR A 162 -3.88 -20.77 4.93
CA THR A 162 -5.15 -21.50 4.81
C THR A 162 -6.32 -20.52 5.03
N PRO A 163 -7.55 -20.89 4.60
CA PRO A 163 -8.74 -20.08 4.90
C PRO A 163 -8.94 -19.85 6.40
N GLU A 164 -8.65 -20.87 7.23
CA GLU A 164 -8.78 -20.78 8.68
C GLU A 164 -7.79 -19.75 9.26
N ILE A 165 -6.53 -19.79 8.84
CA ILE A 165 -5.51 -18.80 9.25
C ILE A 165 -5.97 -17.39 8.85
N THR A 166 -6.52 -17.23 7.65
CA THR A 166 -7.01 -15.93 7.17
C THR A 166 -8.14 -15.41 8.05
N MET A 167 -9.10 -16.27 8.40
CA MET A 167 -10.22 -15.90 9.27
C MET A 167 -9.77 -15.59 10.70
N ASP A 168 -8.87 -16.38 11.26
CA ASP A 168 -8.33 -16.18 12.62
C ASP A 168 -7.52 -14.89 12.75
N CYS A 169 -6.95 -14.43 11.65
CA CYS A 169 -6.19 -13.18 11.61
C CYS A 169 -7.05 -11.94 11.32
N TRP A 170 -8.33 -12.10 10.94
CA TRP A 170 -9.17 -11.01 10.45
C TRP A 170 -9.36 -9.89 11.47
N ASP A 171 -9.82 -10.20 12.68
CA ASP A 171 -10.06 -9.21 13.72
C ASP A 171 -8.78 -8.53 14.19
N LYS A 172 -7.69 -9.30 14.30
CA LYS A 172 -6.37 -8.77 14.64
C LYS A 172 -5.88 -7.80 13.58
N THR A 173 -6.09 -8.14 12.31
CA THR A 173 -5.74 -7.26 11.18
C THR A 173 -6.49 -5.95 11.25
N MET A 174 -7.81 -5.97 11.46
CA MET A 174 -8.60 -4.74 11.65
C MET A 174 -8.10 -3.91 12.82
N HIS A 175 -7.79 -4.55 13.94
CA HIS A 175 -7.25 -3.87 15.12
C HIS A 175 -5.92 -3.16 14.85
N PHE A 176 -4.99 -3.82 14.16
CA PHE A 176 -3.68 -3.23 13.87
C PHE A 176 -3.71 -2.22 12.74
N MET A 177 -4.57 -2.41 11.75
CA MET A 177 -4.73 -1.46 10.66
C MET A 177 -5.58 -0.23 11.01
N GLU A 178 -6.38 -0.30 12.08
CA GLU A 178 -7.27 0.77 12.53
C GLU A 178 -8.26 1.22 11.44
N GLN A 179 -8.61 0.29 10.54
CA GLN A 179 -9.53 0.47 9.44
C GLN A 179 -10.17 -0.87 9.04
N PRO A 180 -11.33 -0.85 8.34
CA PRO A 180 -11.94 -2.07 7.84
C PRO A 180 -10.99 -2.83 6.90
N VAL A 181 -10.94 -4.15 7.03
CA VAL A 181 -10.27 -5.03 6.07
C VAL A 181 -11.13 -5.09 4.81
N TYR A 182 -10.55 -4.79 3.67
CA TYR A 182 -11.22 -4.78 2.37
C TYR A 182 -10.56 -5.72 1.33
N ASN A 183 -9.42 -6.29 1.69
CA ASN A 183 -8.65 -7.16 0.82
C ASN A 183 -8.17 -8.38 1.61
N TRP A 184 -8.34 -9.57 1.03
CA TRP A 184 -7.90 -10.85 1.60
C TRP A 184 -6.40 -10.91 1.89
N ASN A 185 -5.59 -10.15 1.16
CA ASN A 185 -4.15 -10.10 1.37
C ASN A 185 -3.77 -9.51 2.74
N MET A 186 -4.60 -8.66 3.34
CA MET A 186 -4.27 -8.01 4.61
C MET A 186 -4.12 -8.98 5.79
N PRO A 187 -5.08 -9.91 6.04
CA PRO A 187 -4.89 -10.95 7.06
C PRO A 187 -3.68 -11.86 6.78
N MET A 188 -3.41 -12.14 5.50
CA MET A 188 -2.23 -12.91 5.11
C MET A 188 -0.93 -12.17 5.48
N TYR A 189 -0.86 -10.86 5.22
CA TYR A 189 0.29 -10.04 5.65
C TYR A 189 0.46 -10.01 7.17
N TYR A 190 -0.63 -10.04 7.93
CA TYR A 190 -0.55 -10.15 9.39
C TYR A 190 0.16 -11.45 9.81
N GLU A 191 -0.28 -12.60 9.31
CA GLU A 191 0.35 -13.89 9.62
C GLU A 191 1.80 -13.93 9.14
N THR A 192 2.06 -13.43 7.93
CA THR A 192 3.43 -13.35 7.39
C THR A 192 4.34 -12.54 8.31
N ASN A 193 3.93 -11.34 8.71
CA ASN A 193 4.72 -10.51 9.63
C ASN A 193 4.95 -11.18 10.98
N LYS A 194 3.97 -11.93 11.48
CA LYS A 194 4.11 -12.72 12.69
C LYS A 194 5.20 -13.79 12.52
N ARG A 195 5.20 -14.55 11.41
CA ARG A 195 6.24 -15.54 11.10
C ARG A 195 7.62 -14.91 10.93
N LEU A 196 7.69 -13.76 10.30
CA LEU A 196 8.94 -12.99 10.20
C LEU A 196 9.48 -12.61 11.59
N ALA A 197 8.61 -12.12 12.45
CA ALA A 197 8.99 -11.76 13.82
C ALA A 197 9.46 -12.98 14.63
N GLU A 198 8.79 -14.12 14.50
CA GLU A 198 9.21 -15.42 15.09
C GLU A 198 10.58 -15.87 14.56
N ALA A 199 10.91 -15.57 13.30
CA ALA A 199 12.22 -15.81 12.71
C ALA A 199 13.28 -14.75 13.08
N GLY A 200 12.93 -13.79 13.97
CA GLY A 200 13.83 -12.73 14.44
C GLY A 200 14.01 -11.58 13.43
N VAL A 201 13.19 -11.50 12.39
CA VAL A 201 13.17 -10.39 11.45
C VAL A 201 12.52 -9.18 12.11
N VAL A 202 13.18 -8.04 12.06
CA VAL A 202 12.73 -6.78 12.69
C VAL A 202 12.42 -5.71 11.66
N VAL A 203 13.01 -5.83 10.47
CA VAL A 203 12.81 -4.92 9.35
C VAL A 203 12.38 -5.72 8.14
N THR A 204 11.32 -5.29 7.49
CA THR A 204 10.86 -5.88 6.23
C THR A 204 11.05 -4.90 5.07
N MET A 205 11.45 -5.44 3.93
CA MET A 205 11.52 -4.73 2.66
C MET A 205 10.54 -5.38 1.68
N ALA A 206 9.96 -4.57 0.80
CA ALA A 206 9.04 -5.04 -0.23
C ALA A 206 9.27 -4.28 -1.53
N GLY A 207 8.75 -4.81 -2.64
CA GLY A 207 8.74 -4.15 -3.94
C GLY A 207 7.61 -3.16 -4.13
N ASP A 208 6.94 -2.74 -3.04
CA ASP A 208 5.81 -1.81 -3.09
C ASP A 208 6.18 -0.49 -3.78
N MET A 209 5.24 0.08 -4.51
CA MET A 209 5.37 1.30 -5.31
C MET A 209 6.13 1.16 -6.64
N GLY A 210 6.71 0.01 -6.95
CA GLY A 210 7.37 -0.22 -8.24
C GLY A 210 6.40 -0.01 -9.41
N ASP A 211 5.29 -0.72 -9.40
CA ASP A 211 4.25 -0.60 -10.43
C ASP A 211 3.64 0.80 -10.54
N GLU A 212 3.45 1.49 -9.41
CA GLU A 212 2.91 2.84 -9.39
C GLU A 212 3.87 3.86 -10.01
N LEU A 213 5.16 3.71 -9.78
CA LEU A 213 6.18 4.63 -10.28
C LEU A 213 6.58 4.33 -11.72
N LEU A 214 6.62 3.05 -12.11
CA LEU A 214 7.11 2.60 -13.40
C LEU A 214 6.00 2.20 -14.37
N GLY A 215 4.74 2.30 -13.96
CA GLY A 215 3.58 2.03 -14.82
C GLY A 215 3.35 0.55 -15.11
N GLY A 216 3.71 -0.35 -14.17
CA GLY A 216 3.64 -1.80 -14.34
C GLY A 216 2.23 -2.35 -14.49
N TYR A 217 1.22 -1.74 -13.88
CA TYR A 217 -0.15 -2.24 -13.97
C TYR A 217 -0.77 -2.06 -15.36
N PRO A 218 -1.48 -3.07 -15.88
CA PRO A 218 -2.18 -2.97 -17.16
C PRO A 218 -3.19 -1.81 -17.25
N LYS A 219 -3.72 -1.36 -16.11
CA LYS A 219 -4.61 -0.20 -16.03
C LYS A 219 -3.95 1.10 -16.52
N TYR A 220 -2.62 1.25 -16.34
CA TYR A 220 -1.88 2.43 -16.81
C TYR A 220 -1.65 2.41 -18.32
N TRP A 221 -1.48 1.23 -18.92
CA TRP A 221 -1.32 1.11 -20.37
C TRP A 221 -2.55 1.55 -21.14
N LYS A 222 -3.74 1.40 -20.53
CA LYS A 222 -4.99 1.89 -21.12
C LYS A 222 -5.06 3.43 -21.17
N LEU A 223 -4.32 4.11 -20.29
CA LEU A 223 -4.23 5.57 -20.28
C LEU A 223 -3.41 6.13 -21.45
N THR A 224 -2.49 5.34 -22.00
CA THR A 224 -1.63 5.74 -23.11
C THR A 224 -2.22 5.44 -24.48
N LYS A 225 -3.39 4.75 -24.55
CA LYS A 225 -4.07 4.45 -25.81
C LYS A 225 -4.95 5.63 -26.24
N PRO A 226 -4.73 6.19 -27.45
CA PRO A 226 -5.45 7.39 -27.90
C PRO A 226 -6.97 7.20 -28.09
N GLU A 227 -7.45 5.97 -28.11
CA GLU A 227 -8.85 5.64 -28.45
C GLU A 227 -9.82 5.77 -27.27
N GLU A 228 -9.35 5.74 -26.04
CA GLU A 228 -10.19 6.02 -24.87
C GLU A 228 -9.93 7.45 -24.40
N LYS A 229 -10.68 8.42 -24.92
CA LYS A 229 -10.71 9.78 -24.37
C LYS A 229 -11.19 9.70 -22.91
N ILE A 230 -10.23 9.67 -22.00
CA ILE A 230 -10.47 9.95 -20.60
C ILE A 230 -10.48 11.47 -20.52
N ASN A 231 -11.66 12.05 -20.53
CA ASN A 231 -11.83 13.50 -20.57
C ASN A 231 -11.40 14.20 -19.28
N SER A 232 -11.20 13.43 -18.19
CA SER A 232 -10.69 13.95 -16.94
C SER A 232 -10.32 12.80 -15.98
N TRP A 233 -9.45 13.09 -15.01
CA TRP A 233 -9.19 12.22 -13.85
C TRP A 233 -10.47 11.81 -13.12
N GLN A 234 -11.48 12.67 -13.13
CA GLN A 234 -12.80 12.43 -12.57
C GLN A 234 -13.51 11.27 -13.26
N ASP A 235 -13.41 11.17 -14.58
CA ASP A 235 -13.99 10.06 -15.35
C ASP A 235 -13.24 8.75 -15.08
N LEU A 236 -11.93 8.80 -14.86
CA LEU A 236 -11.14 7.64 -14.47
C LEU A 236 -11.57 7.11 -13.10
N VAL A 237 -11.60 7.99 -12.09
CA VAL A 237 -12.06 7.64 -10.74
C VAL A 237 -13.50 7.15 -10.75
N TRP A 238 -14.37 7.81 -11.53
CA TRP A 238 -15.77 7.43 -11.68
C TRP A 238 -15.93 6.06 -12.36
N LYS A 239 -15.24 5.81 -13.47
CA LYS A 239 -15.25 4.51 -14.18
C LYS A 239 -14.68 3.40 -13.28
N TRP A 240 -13.63 3.69 -12.52
CA TRP A 240 -13.03 2.73 -11.58
C TRP A 240 -14.01 2.40 -10.45
N MET A 241 -14.65 3.40 -9.85
CA MET A 241 -15.63 3.20 -8.77
C MET A 241 -16.88 2.41 -9.22
N HIS A 242 -17.31 2.56 -10.48
CA HIS A 242 -18.49 1.85 -11.01
C HIS A 242 -18.21 0.39 -11.38
N ARG A 243 -16.95 0.02 -11.58
CA ARG A 243 -16.56 -1.39 -11.82
C ARG A 243 -16.60 -2.24 -10.53
N ILE A 244 -16.57 -1.61 -9.39
CA ILE A 244 -16.65 -2.32 -8.11
C ILE A 244 -18.14 -2.59 -7.81
N LYS A 245 -18.66 -3.72 -8.26
CA LYS A 245 -19.98 -4.24 -7.85
C LYS A 245 -19.90 -4.71 -6.40
N ARG A 246 -20.08 -3.79 -5.44
CA ARG A 246 -20.21 -4.15 -4.03
C ARG A 246 -21.64 -3.93 -3.56
N PRO A 247 -22.19 -4.80 -2.68
CA PRO A 247 -23.51 -4.57 -2.11
C PRO A 247 -23.46 -3.31 -1.24
N VAL A 248 -24.21 -2.28 -1.65
CA VAL A 248 -24.19 -0.92 -1.06
C VAL A 248 -25.38 -0.70 -0.12
N GLU A 249 -25.95 -1.77 0.46
CA GLU A 249 -27.15 -1.63 1.29
C GLU A 249 -26.89 -0.97 2.66
N MET A 250 -25.66 -0.84 3.10
CA MET A 250 -25.30 -0.32 4.43
C MET A 250 -24.75 1.11 4.45
N THR A 251 -24.62 1.80 3.31
CA THR A 251 -23.96 3.11 3.26
C THR A 251 -24.84 4.15 2.58
N ARG A 252 -24.78 5.41 3.07
CA ARG A 252 -25.38 6.56 2.41
C ARG A 252 -24.93 6.61 0.95
N LYS A 253 -25.89 6.67 0.02
CA LYS A 253 -25.59 6.85 -1.40
C LYS A 253 -24.94 8.21 -1.63
N ILE A 254 -23.65 8.21 -1.93
CA ILE A 254 -22.93 9.42 -2.35
C ILE A 254 -23.17 9.59 -3.85
N SER A 255 -23.73 10.72 -4.27
CA SER A 255 -23.90 11.06 -5.68
C SER A 255 -22.57 11.43 -6.35
N LYS A 256 -22.52 11.41 -7.69
CA LYS A 256 -21.33 11.87 -8.45
C LYS A 256 -20.94 13.29 -8.08
N GLN A 257 -21.94 14.19 -7.96
CA GLN A 257 -21.73 15.59 -7.60
C GLN A 257 -21.21 15.75 -6.17
N GLU A 258 -21.77 15.01 -5.22
CA GLU A 258 -21.34 15.03 -3.82
C GLU A 258 -19.92 14.48 -3.66
N LEU A 259 -19.58 13.38 -4.37
CA LEU A 259 -18.22 12.86 -4.40
C LEU A 259 -17.24 13.86 -4.99
N HIS A 260 -17.60 14.50 -6.12
CA HIS A 260 -16.79 15.54 -6.74
C HIS A 260 -16.54 16.70 -5.78
N LYS A 261 -17.57 17.18 -5.10
CA LYS A 261 -17.46 18.23 -4.09
C LYS A 261 -16.51 17.82 -2.96
N ILE A 262 -16.68 16.63 -2.40
CA ILE A 262 -15.81 16.10 -1.32
C ILE A 262 -14.34 16.03 -1.78
N LEU A 263 -14.12 15.54 -2.97
CA LEU A 263 -12.77 15.42 -3.53
C LEU A 263 -12.14 16.79 -3.76
N CYS A 264 -12.88 17.75 -4.34
CA CYS A 264 -12.39 19.12 -4.55
C CYS A 264 -12.11 19.87 -3.25
N GLU A 265 -12.87 19.61 -2.19
CA GLU A 265 -12.65 20.25 -0.88
C GLU A 265 -11.46 19.63 -0.12
N GLN A 266 -11.14 18.37 -0.34
CA GLN A 266 -10.14 17.65 0.44
C GLN A 266 -8.84 17.33 -0.32
N LEU A 267 -8.89 17.33 -1.66
CA LEU A 267 -7.71 17.15 -2.49
C LEU A 267 -7.35 18.47 -3.16
N PRO A 268 -6.05 18.76 -3.37
CA PRO A 268 -5.63 20.01 -4.01
C PRO A 268 -6.14 20.10 -5.45
N GLN A 269 -6.42 21.31 -5.90
CA GLN A 269 -6.86 21.57 -7.28
C GLN A 269 -5.85 21.09 -8.33
N GLU A 270 -4.57 21.08 -8.01
CA GLU A 270 -3.50 20.61 -8.90
C GLU A 270 -3.56 19.12 -9.20
N VAL A 271 -4.26 18.34 -8.38
CA VAL A 271 -4.55 16.91 -8.65
C VAL A 271 -5.63 16.76 -9.74
N TRP A 272 -6.44 17.82 -9.98
CA TRP A 272 -7.59 17.80 -10.88
C TRP A 272 -7.34 18.50 -12.22
N ASN A 273 -6.32 19.37 -12.27
CA ASN A 273 -5.88 20.07 -13.48
C ASN A 273 -4.41 19.73 -13.71
N PRO A 274 -4.13 18.70 -14.53
CA PRO A 274 -2.77 18.35 -14.94
C PRO A 274 -2.10 19.45 -15.78
#